data_051ac12ae3eacd01b63bc05844d5f34d
#
_entry.id   051ac12ae3eacd01b63bc05844d5f34d
#
_cell.length_a   1.000
_cell.length_b   1.000
_cell.length_c   1.000
_cell.angle_alpha   90.00
_cell.angle_beta   90.00
_cell.angle_gamma   90.00
#
_symmetry.space_group_name_H-M   'P 1'
#
loop_
_entity.id
_entity.type
_entity.pdbx_description
1 polymer ?
#
loop_
_entity_poly.entity_id
_entity_poly.type
_entity_poly.pdbx_seq_one_letter_code
_entity_poly.pdbx_strand_id
1 'polypeptide(L)'
;MYLANHSPLHFYRVLVVLLVSLALTSSCSQPVPKPTGPAADYQDAKDMFKRGRFDRALEFSDGLASAAPATKFTERAQVLRAVIFTGLVKSNKELVDAYTKGADQTKNSHFKAEYDRLRHDNTQAGIGAALGLAETAHQLLEGGKVSKELILETPYPSVEGPLEVADLARVREGGWVEPDRQESAAIDSLNKGVDDALAEAVSGDRSKAREALASGSTNISGLDFALFLGNQLVEAASFFDRRHGRDPQKLKTVCDEGYEAVKAAETLLKETPDKDKEKQVEKLEYRIQTTLKNV
;
A
#
# COMPACT_ATOMS: atom_id res chain seq x y z
N MET A 1 6.07 24.92 78.99
CA MET A 1 6.46 23.58 78.52
C MET A 1 5.17 22.76 78.43
N TYR A 2 4.49 22.78 77.24
CA TYR A 2 3.25 22.08 77.01
C TYR A 2 3.52 20.91 76.09
N LEU A 3 3.48 19.70 76.62
CA LEU A 3 3.49 18.44 75.84
C LEU A 3 2.10 18.20 75.33
N ALA A 4 1.89 18.32 74.04
CA ALA A 4 0.64 17.98 73.38
C ALA A 4 0.52 16.45 73.25
N ASN A 5 -0.42 15.88 74.00
CA ASN A 5 -0.84 14.50 73.97
C ASN A 5 -1.54 14.22 72.64
N HIS A 6 -0.83 13.75 71.64
CA HIS A 6 -1.45 13.21 70.44
C HIS A 6 -2.01 11.81 70.70
N SER A 7 -3.32 11.71 70.74
CA SER A 7 -4.07 10.45 70.98
C SER A 7 -3.71 9.44 69.86
N PRO A 8 -3.39 8.19 70.21
CA PRO A 8 -3.02 7.14 69.22
C PRO A 8 -4.15 6.82 68.25
N LEU A 9 -5.38 7.23 68.53
CA LEU A 9 -6.54 7.05 67.68
C LEU A 9 -6.48 7.86 66.39
N HIS A 10 -5.81 9.01 66.40
CA HIS A 10 -5.63 9.85 65.16
C HIS A 10 -4.62 9.23 64.21
N PHE A 11 -3.58 8.61 64.72
CA PHE A 11 -2.57 7.96 63.89
C PHE A 11 -3.16 6.74 63.15
N TYR A 12 -4.03 5.96 63.82
CA TYR A 12 -4.72 4.81 63.21
C TYR A 12 -5.71 5.24 62.11
N ARG A 13 -6.42 6.34 62.30
CA ARG A 13 -7.36 6.84 61.30
C ARG A 13 -6.67 7.35 60.04
N VAL A 14 -5.54 8.02 60.16
CA VAL A 14 -4.74 8.48 59.03
C VAL A 14 -4.11 7.30 58.29
N LEU A 15 -3.61 6.28 58.99
CA LEU A 15 -3.02 5.09 58.40
C LEU A 15 -4.05 4.24 57.64
N VAL A 16 -5.27 4.09 58.14
CA VAL A 16 -6.35 3.37 57.47
C VAL A 16 -6.83 4.11 56.24
N VAL A 17 -6.93 5.43 56.26
CA VAL A 17 -7.31 6.24 55.08
C VAL A 17 -6.22 6.17 54.02
N LEU A 18 -4.93 6.17 54.37
CA LEU A 18 -3.81 6.03 53.46
C LEU A 18 -3.75 4.62 52.84
N LEU A 19 -4.03 3.56 53.59
CA LEU A 19 -4.10 2.19 53.08
C LEU A 19 -5.29 1.96 52.13
N VAL A 20 -6.46 2.54 52.43
CA VAL A 20 -7.62 2.47 51.54
C VAL A 20 -7.42 3.27 50.25
N SER A 21 -6.78 4.43 50.33
CA SER A 21 -6.44 5.20 49.12
C SER A 21 -5.37 4.50 48.25
N LEU A 22 -4.38 3.81 48.83
CA LEU A 22 -3.43 2.99 48.05
C LEU A 22 -4.11 1.76 47.41
N ALA A 23 -5.12 1.14 48.07
CA ALA A 23 -5.84 0.01 47.50
C ALA A 23 -6.77 0.43 46.31
N LEU A 24 -7.25 1.66 46.28
CA LEU A 24 -8.08 2.19 45.19
C LEU A 24 -7.27 2.62 43.98
N THR A 25 -5.98 2.90 44.13
CA THR A 25 -5.09 3.23 42.99
C THR A 25 -4.43 2.00 42.34
N SER A 26 -4.58 0.82 42.97
CA SER A 26 -4.07 -0.47 42.43
C SER A 26 -5.08 -1.20 41.56
N SER A 27 -6.14 -0.55 41.11
CA SER A 27 -6.90 -1.04 39.97
C SER A 27 -6.00 -0.85 38.70
N CYS A 28 -4.96 -1.71 38.62
CA CYS A 28 -4.33 -2.00 37.34
C CYS A 28 -5.48 -2.36 36.41
N SER A 29 -5.85 -1.46 35.53
CA SER A 29 -6.67 -1.81 34.39
C SER A 29 -5.90 -2.93 33.69
N GLN A 30 -6.32 -4.18 33.89
CA GLN A 30 -5.83 -5.26 33.08
C GLN A 30 -6.00 -4.78 31.63
N PRO A 31 -4.95 -4.76 30.82
CA PRO A 31 -5.10 -4.36 29.45
C PRO A 31 -6.23 -5.22 28.88
N VAL A 32 -7.28 -4.56 28.40
CA VAL A 32 -8.40 -5.25 27.74
C VAL A 32 -7.77 -6.15 26.69
N PRO A 33 -8.00 -7.48 26.72
CA PRO A 33 -7.39 -8.38 25.75
C PRO A 33 -7.68 -7.83 24.35
N LYS A 34 -6.62 -7.57 23.57
CA LYS A 34 -6.79 -7.08 22.20
C LYS A 34 -7.62 -8.13 21.47
N PRO A 35 -8.70 -7.74 20.78
CA PRO A 35 -9.44 -8.67 19.94
C PRO A 35 -8.47 -9.42 19.02
N THR A 36 -8.64 -10.72 18.87
CA THR A 36 -7.80 -11.56 18.01
C THR A 36 -8.64 -12.19 16.91
N GLY A 37 -8.00 -12.56 15.81
CA GLY A 37 -8.64 -13.23 14.69
C GLY A 37 -8.91 -12.32 13.49
N PRO A 38 -9.45 -12.87 12.39
CA PRO A 38 -9.49 -12.22 11.08
C PRO A 38 -10.12 -10.81 11.06
N ALA A 39 -11.12 -10.57 11.90
CA ALA A 39 -11.76 -9.25 11.99
C ALA A 39 -10.84 -8.20 12.64
N ALA A 40 -10.08 -8.60 13.66
CA ALA A 40 -9.16 -7.71 14.36
C ALA A 40 -7.93 -7.40 13.48
N ASP A 41 -7.38 -8.42 12.84
CA ASP A 41 -6.23 -8.26 11.93
C ASP A 41 -6.59 -7.35 10.75
N TYR A 42 -7.79 -7.51 10.18
CA TYR A 42 -8.28 -6.63 9.12
C TYR A 42 -8.50 -5.20 9.60
N GLN A 43 -9.02 -5.01 10.82
CA GLN A 43 -9.16 -3.68 11.40
C GLN A 43 -7.79 -3.02 11.65
N ASP A 44 -6.81 -3.78 12.17
CA ASP A 44 -5.44 -3.29 12.33
C ASP A 44 -4.81 -2.90 10.97
N ALA A 45 -5.03 -3.69 9.92
CA ALA A 45 -4.57 -3.35 8.56
C ALA A 45 -5.16 -2.01 8.08
N LYS A 46 -6.49 -1.80 8.26
CA LYS A 46 -7.15 -0.53 7.90
C LYS A 46 -6.65 0.65 8.72
N ASP A 47 -6.41 0.46 10.01
CA ASP A 47 -5.91 1.51 10.90
C ASP A 47 -4.47 1.92 10.52
N MET A 48 -3.63 0.97 10.14
CA MET A 48 -2.28 1.24 9.64
C MET A 48 -2.34 1.94 8.28
N PHE A 49 -3.18 1.49 7.36
CA PHE A 49 -3.40 2.14 6.07
C PHE A 49 -3.85 3.60 6.23
N LYS A 50 -4.83 3.86 7.08
CA LYS A 50 -5.30 5.21 7.39
C LYS A 50 -4.17 6.14 7.87
N ARG A 51 -3.22 5.60 8.65
CA ARG A 51 -2.07 6.35 9.19
C ARG A 51 -0.91 6.50 8.19
N GLY A 52 -1.03 6.03 6.95
CA GLY A 52 0.05 6.00 5.97
C GLY A 52 1.15 4.97 6.28
N ARG A 53 0.89 4.00 7.18
CA ARG A 53 1.84 2.93 7.53
C ARG A 53 1.56 1.70 6.66
N PHE A 54 1.84 1.85 5.37
CA PHE A 54 1.48 0.85 4.35
C PHE A 54 2.25 -0.46 4.52
N ASP A 55 3.49 -0.41 5.00
CA ASP A 55 4.30 -1.56 5.40
C ASP A 55 3.56 -2.45 6.42
N ARG A 56 3.05 -1.82 7.48
CA ARG A 56 2.31 -2.51 8.54
C ARG A 56 0.94 -2.98 8.09
N ALA A 57 0.27 -2.21 7.22
CA ALA A 57 -1.00 -2.63 6.64
C ALA A 57 -0.84 -3.92 5.82
N LEU A 58 0.26 -4.06 5.06
CA LEU A 58 0.60 -5.29 4.35
C LEU A 58 0.85 -6.45 5.32
N GLU A 59 1.63 -6.27 6.40
CA GLU A 59 1.90 -7.31 7.40
C GLU A 59 0.60 -7.86 8.02
N PHE A 60 -0.31 -6.99 8.47
CA PHE A 60 -1.59 -7.40 9.07
C PHE A 60 -2.54 -8.06 8.06
N SER A 61 -2.46 -7.70 6.78
CA SER A 61 -3.32 -8.26 5.74
C SER A 61 -2.79 -9.57 5.12
N ASP A 62 -1.53 -9.93 5.34
CA ASP A 62 -0.88 -11.07 4.68
C ASP A 62 -1.54 -12.40 5.00
N GLY A 63 -1.68 -12.73 6.28
CA GLY A 63 -2.35 -13.96 6.72
C GLY A 63 -3.84 -14.02 6.34
N LEU A 64 -4.49 -12.87 6.12
CA LEU A 64 -5.88 -12.80 5.70
C LEU A 64 -6.03 -13.07 4.20
N ALA A 65 -5.13 -12.51 3.39
CA ALA A 65 -5.15 -12.63 1.94
C ALA A 65 -4.91 -14.08 1.48
N SER A 66 -4.11 -14.84 2.24
CA SER A 66 -3.77 -16.25 1.98
C SER A 66 -4.57 -17.25 2.81
N ALA A 67 -5.59 -16.81 3.56
CA ALA A 67 -6.35 -17.68 4.48
C ALA A 67 -7.09 -18.82 3.75
N ALA A 68 -6.87 -20.03 4.21
CA ALA A 68 -7.59 -21.22 3.76
C ALA A 68 -8.22 -21.94 4.98
N PRO A 69 -9.58 -22.07 5.06
CA PRO A 69 -10.54 -21.60 4.07
C PRO A 69 -10.68 -20.08 4.02
N ALA A 70 -11.06 -19.54 2.86
CA ALA A 70 -11.30 -18.13 2.67
C ALA A 70 -12.38 -17.60 3.64
N THR A 71 -12.15 -16.41 4.17
CA THR A 71 -13.10 -15.69 5.02
C THR A 71 -13.69 -14.49 4.26
N LYS A 72 -14.71 -13.85 4.82
CA LYS A 72 -15.24 -12.59 4.24
C LYS A 72 -14.20 -11.45 4.18
N PHE A 73 -13.09 -11.58 4.90
CA PHE A 73 -11.99 -10.60 4.90
C PHE A 73 -10.91 -10.92 3.89
N THR A 74 -10.87 -12.14 3.33
CA THR A 74 -9.82 -12.59 2.39
C THR A 74 -9.81 -11.72 1.14
N GLU A 75 -10.93 -11.61 0.42
CA GLU A 75 -11.05 -10.77 -0.78
C GLU A 75 -10.78 -9.29 -0.47
N ARG A 76 -11.32 -8.77 0.65
CA ARG A 76 -11.08 -7.37 1.06
C ARG A 76 -9.62 -7.08 1.36
N ALA A 77 -8.92 -8.01 2.01
CA ALA A 77 -7.50 -7.90 2.27
C ALA A 77 -6.70 -7.91 0.96
N GLN A 78 -7.05 -8.80 0.02
CA GLN A 78 -6.42 -8.86 -1.30
C GLN A 78 -6.62 -7.55 -2.10
N VAL A 79 -7.84 -6.97 -2.10
CA VAL A 79 -8.12 -5.67 -2.74
C VAL A 79 -7.29 -4.55 -2.11
N LEU A 80 -7.21 -4.49 -0.78
CA LEU A 80 -6.38 -3.50 -0.08
C LEU A 80 -4.89 -3.67 -0.42
N ARG A 81 -4.38 -4.91 -0.43
CA ARG A 81 -2.99 -5.23 -0.79
C ARG A 81 -2.67 -4.81 -2.22
N ALA A 82 -3.57 -5.07 -3.17
CA ALA A 82 -3.39 -4.67 -4.57
C ALA A 82 -3.23 -3.16 -4.71
N VAL A 83 -4.01 -2.37 -3.98
CA VAL A 83 -3.87 -0.90 -3.94
C VAL A 83 -2.53 -0.48 -3.35
N ILE A 84 -2.11 -1.07 -2.23
CA ILE A 84 -0.83 -0.73 -1.58
C ILE A 84 0.35 -1.08 -2.49
N PHE A 85 0.39 -2.30 -3.03
CA PHE A 85 1.47 -2.70 -3.93
C PHE A 85 1.54 -1.85 -5.20
N THR A 86 0.38 -1.46 -5.75
CA THR A 86 0.33 -0.49 -6.86
C THR A 86 0.95 0.84 -6.45
N GLY A 87 0.63 1.36 -5.27
CA GLY A 87 1.23 2.58 -4.73
C GLY A 87 2.74 2.48 -4.60
N LEU A 88 3.25 1.34 -4.08
CA LEU A 88 4.67 1.05 -3.98
C LEU A 88 5.36 0.95 -5.35
N VAL A 89 4.73 0.31 -6.35
CA VAL A 89 5.24 0.24 -7.73
C VAL A 89 5.38 1.66 -8.30
N LYS A 90 4.34 2.50 -8.18
CA LYS A 90 4.35 3.88 -8.69
C LYS A 90 5.42 4.74 -8.00
N SER A 91 5.50 4.68 -6.69
CA SER A 91 6.49 5.41 -5.90
C SER A 91 7.93 5.01 -6.29
N ASN A 92 8.24 3.71 -6.28
CA ASN A 92 9.58 3.27 -6.64
C ASN A 92 9.95 3.63 -8.09
N LYS A 93 9.00 3.59 -9.03
CA LYS A 93 9.22 4.03 -10.41
C LYS A 93 9.55 5.53 -10.49
N GLU A 94 8.85 6.37 -9.73
CA GLU A 94 9.11 7.81 -9.66
C GLU A 94 10.50 8.09 -9.07
N LEU A 95 10.88 7.39 -8.00
CA LEU A 95 12.19 7.51 -7.36
C LEU A 95 13.32 7.04 -8.28
N VAL A 96 13.17 5.88 -8.94
CA VAL A 96 14.15 5.36 -9.92
C VAL A 96 14.34 6.32 -11.08
N ASP A 97 13.24 6.89 -11.63
CA ASP A 97 13.33 7.91 -12.70
C ASP A 97 14.07 9.16 -12.23
N ALA A 98 13.73 9.67 -11.03
CA ALA A 98 14.36 10.86 -10.50
C ALA A 98 15.87 10.67 -10.26
N TYR A 99 16.27 9.58 -9.62
CA TYR A 99 17.68 9.28 -9.35
C TYR A 99 18.45 8.92 -10.62
N THR A 100 17.84 8.29 -11.62
CA THR A 100 18.47 8.06 -12.93
C THR A 100 18.80 9.40 -13.59
N LYS A 101 17.83 10.30 -13.70
CA LYS A 101 18.03 11.62 -14.29
C LYS A 101 19.04 12.45 -13.47
N GLY A 102 18.96 12.40 -12.15
CA GLY A 102 19.90 13.08 -11.27
C GLY A 102 21.36 12.62 -11.48
N ALA A 103 21.57 11.31 -11.58
CA ALA A 103 22.89 10.73 -11.86
C ALA A 103 23.44 11.15 -13.25
N ASP A 104 22.54 11.28 -14.24
CA ASP A 104 22.92 11.69 -15.60
C ASP A 104 23.20 13.21 -15.70
N GLN A 105 22.52 14.04 -14.94
CA GLN A 105 22.61 15.49 -14.99
C GLN A 105 23.74 16.07 -14.10
N THR A 106 24.03 15.41 -12.97
CA THR A 106 25.02 15.93 -12.03
C THR A 106 26.43 15.80 -12.54
N LYS A 107 27.24 16.87 -12.34
CA LYS A 107 28.69 16.87 -12.61
C LYS A 107 29.51 16.44 -11.38
N ASN A 108 28.88 16.31 -10.22
CA ASN A 108 29.52 15.94 -8.97
C ASN A 108 29.55 14.40 -8.85
N SER A 109 30.75 13.81 -8.82
CA SER A 109 30.93 12.36 -8.74
C SER A 109 30.38 11.75 -7.45
N HIS A 110 30.39 12.47 -6.34
CA HIS A 110 29.81 12.01 -5.08
C HIS A 110 28.28 11.94 -5.17
N PHE A 111 27.64 12.99 -5.70
CA PHE A 111 26.19 12.98 -5.92
C PHE A 111 25.76 11.88 -6.88
N LYS A 112 26.56 11.69 -7.96
CA LYS A 112 26.32 10.62 -8.92
C LYS A 112 26.33 9.24 -8.26
N ALA A 113 27.37 8.95 -7.46
CA ALA A 113 27.48 7.67 -6.76
C ALA A 113 26.30 7.44 -5.79
N GLU A 114 25.86 8.47 -5.09
CA GLU A 114 24.72 8.38 -4.17
C GLU A 114 23.40 8.17 -4.94
N TYR A 115 23.18 8.88 -6.04
CA TYR A 115 22.00 8.67 -6.88
C TYR A 115 22.00 7.29 -7.54
N ASP A 116 23.13 6.76 -7.95
CA ASP A 116 23.25 5.41 -8.46
C ASP A 116 22.91 4.36 -7.39
N ARG A 117 23.33 4.57 -6.13
CA ARG A 117 22.97 3.72 -4.98
C ARG A 117 21.47 3.77 -4.72
N LEU A 118 20.87 4.97 -4.58
CA LEU A 118 19.45 5.16 -4.33
C LEU A 118 18.58 4.59 -5.47
N ARG A 119 19.01 4.77 -6.71
CA ARG A 119 18.37 4.14 -7.88
C ARG A 119 18.35 2.62 -7.74
N HIS A 120 19.50 2.01 -7.37
CA HIS A 120 19.58 0.56 -7.18
C HIS A 120 18.63 0.08 -6.08
N ASP A 121 18.67 0.72 -4.90
CA ASP A 121 17.85 0.36 -3.75
C ASP A 121 16.35 0.44 -4.09
N ASN A 122 15.92 1.53 -4.74
CA ASN A 122 14.51 1.69 -5.15
C ASN A 122 14.12 0.75 -6.29
N THR A 123 15.06 0.34 -7.17
CA THR A 123 14.81 -0.70 -8.17
C THR A 123 14.53 -2.04 -7.47
N GLN A 124 15.31 -2.43 -6.46
CA GLN A 124 15.07 -3.67 -5.72
C GLN A 124 13.74 -3.64 -4.94
N ALA A 125 13.41 -2.50 -4.31
CA ALA A 125 12.12 -2.31 -3.66
C ALA A 125 10.95 -2.39 -4.67
N GLY A 126 11.11 -1.79 -5.84
CA GLY A 126 10.14 -1.85 -6.93
C GLY A 126 9.93 -3.27 -7.47
N ILE A 127 11.00 -4.07 -7.60
CA ILE A 127 10.92 -5.49 -7.94
C ILE A 127 10.10 -6.26 -6.89
N GLY A 128 10.37 -6.03 -5.60
CA GLY A 128 9.60 -6.63 -4.51
C GLY A 128 8.12 -6.27 -4.57
N ALA A 129 7.81 -5.00 -4.79
CA ALA A 129 6.43 -4.51 -4.94
C ALA A 129 5.72 -5.11 -6.17
N ALA A 130 6.42 -5.23 -7.30
CA ALA A 130 5.89 -5.83 -8.53
C ALA A 130 5.52 -7.30 -8.34
N LEU A 131 6.38 -8.07 -7.65
CA LEU A 131 6.09 -9.47 -7.33
C LEU A 131 4.96 -9.61 -6.31
N GLY A 132 4.89 -8.74 -5.29
CA GLY A 132 3.79 -8.72 -4.35
C GLY A 132 2.44 -8.37 -5.00
N LEU A 133 2.46 -7.46 -6.00
CA LEU A 133 1.28 -7.17 -6.81
C LEU A 133 0.86 -8.39 -7.65
N ALA A 134 1.81 -9.07 -8.30
CA ALA A 134 1.52 -10.26 -9.09
C ALA A 134 0.95 -11.39 -8.23
N GLU A 135 1.53 -11.67 -7.07
CA GLU A 135 1.00 -12.67 -6.13
C GLU A 135 -0.42 -12.30 -5.66
N THR A 136 -0.66 -11.03 -5.33
CA THR A 136 -1.99 -10.57 -4.92
C THR A 136 -3.01 -10.70 -6.07
N ALA A 137 -2.60 -10.38 -7.30
CA ALA A 137 -3.43 -10.57 -8.48
C ALA A 137 -3.74 -12.05 -8.72
N HIS A 138 -2.75 -12.94 -8.59
CA HIS A 138 -2.95 -14.39 -8.68
C HIS A 138 -4.04 -14.87 -7.71
N GLN A 139 -3.98 -14.45 -6.44
CA GLN A 139 -4.96 -14.81 -5.42
C GLN A 139 -6.37 -14.27 -5.73
N LEU A 140 -6.47 -13.04 -6.28
CA LEU A 140 -7.74 -12.41 -6.62
C LEU A 140 -8.40 -12.96 -7.90
N LEU A 141 -7.57 -13.39 -8.86
CA LEU A 141 -7.98 -13.75 -10.21
C LEU A 141 -7.89 -15.25 -10.46
N GLU A 142 -7.93 -16.07 -9.41
CA GLU A 142 -7.76 -17.51 -9.49
C GLU A 142 -8.69 -18.13 -10.56
N GLY A 143 -8.06 -18.75 -11.58
CA GLY A 143 -8.78 -19.34 -12.72
C GLY A 143 -9.42 -18.32 -13.66
N GLY A 144 -8.93 -17.08 -13.74
CA GLY A 144 -9.47 -16.03 -14.60
C GLY A 144 -10.86 -15.56 -14.18
N LYS A 145 -11.15 -15.61 -12.89
CA LYS A 145 -12.44 -15.19 -12.31
C LYS A 145 -12.21 -14.13 -11.25
N VAL A 146 -13.11 -13.20 -11.18
CA VAL A 146 -13.17 -12.17 -10.14
C VAL A 146 -14.64 -11.91 -9.78
N SER A 147 -14.90 -11.52 -8.54
CA SER A 147 -16.25 -11.13 -8.11
C SER A 147 -16.77 -9.99 -8.98
N LYS A 148 -18.07 -10.02 -9.38
CA LYS A 148 -18.68 -8.94 -10.16
C LYS A 148 -18.58 -7.59 -9.49
N GLU A 149 -18.61 -7.59 -8.17
CA GLU A 149 -18.50 -6.43 -7.32
C GLU A 149 -17.52 -6.75 -6.18
N LEU A 150 -16.55 -5.89 -5.99
CA LEU A 150 -15.53 -5.96 -4.96
C LEU A 150 -15.75 -4.86 -3.95
N ILE A 151 -15.36 -5.09 -2.71
CA ILE A 151 -15.46 -4.10 -1.64
C ILE A 151 -14.06 -3.64 -1.25
N LEU A 152 -13.75 -2.38 -1.52
CA LEU A 152 -12.63 -1.68 -0.90
C LEU A 152 -13.11 -1.06 0.42
N GLU A 153 -12.83 -1.76 1.52
CA GLU A 153 -13.22 -1.33 2.87
C GLU A 153 -12.01 -0.75 3.59
N THR A 154 -11.75 0.52 3.36
CA THR A 154 -10.72 1.28 4.06
C THR A 154 -11.07 2.76 4.07
N PRO A 155 -10.81 3.49 5.16
CA PRO A 155 -10.88 4.95 5.12
C PRO A 155 -9.76 5.48 4.20
N TYR A 156 -9.97 6.64 3.60
CA TYR A 156 -8.91 7.33 2.85
C TYR A 156 -7.73 7.63 3.79
N PRO A 157 -6.46 7.54 3.32
CA PRO A 157 -5.30 7.85 4.15
C PRO A 157 -5.39 9.26 4.75
N SER A 158 -4.98 9.43 6.01
CA SER A 158 -4.93 10.74 6.66
C SER A 158 -3.75 11.59 6.19
N VAL A 159 -2.75 10.95 5.57
CA VAL A 159 -1.59 11.60 4.98
C VAL A 159 -1.82 11.63 3.47
N GLU A 160 -1.98 12.84 2.93
CA GLU A 160 -2.17 13.03 1.49
C GLU A 160 -0.83 13.13 0.78
N GLY A 161 -0.70 12.43 -0.34
CA GLY A 161 0.45 12.58 -1.22
C GLY A 161 0.39 13.90 -2.00
N PRO A 162 1.51 14.62 -2.14
CA PRO A 162 1.56 15.81 -2.97
C PRO A 162 1.30 15.46 -4.45
N LEU A 163 0.84 16.41 -5.24
CA LEU A 163 0.71 16.21 -6.69
C LEU A 163 2.10 16.07 -7.34
N GLU A 164 3.08 16.79 -6.82
CA GLU A 164 4.48 16.76 -7.24
C GLU A 164 5.41 16.80 -6.02
N VAL A 165 6.43 15.93 -6.02
CA VAL A 165 7.44 15.89 -4.95
C VAL A 165 8.58 16.82 -5.31
N ALA A 166 8.60 18.02 -4.71
CA ALA A 166 9.52 19.11 -5.06
C ALA A 166 11.01 18.72 -4.98
N ASP A 167 11.40 17.91 -3.97
CA ASP A 167 12.78 17.46 -3.84
C ASP A 167 13.19 16.49 -4.96
N LEU A 168 12.28 15.68 -5.47
CA LEU A 168 12.57 14.84 -6.64
C LEU A 168 12.68 15.67 -7.94
N ALA A 169 11.98 16.78 -8.06
CA ALA A 169 12.18 17.70 -9.18
C ALA A 169 13.62 18.26 -9.16
N ARG A 170 14.11 18.68 -7.98
CA ARG A 170 15.49 19.14 -7.79
C ARG A 170 16.53 18.04 -8.11
N VAL A 171 16.28 16.80 -7.68
CA VAL A 171 17.13 15.65 -8.01
C VAL A 171 17.23 15.44 -9.52
N ARG A 172 16.09 15.49 -10.25
CA ARG A 172 16.06 15.34 -11.71
C ARG A 172 16.90 16.37 -12.47
N GLU A 173 17.11 17.53 -11.88
CA GLU A 173 18.00 18.60 -12.39
C GLU A 173 19.48 18.42 -12.01
N GLY A 174 19.82 17.32 -11.31
CA GLY A 174 21.19 17.05 -10.83
C GLY A 174 21.57 17.81 -9.57
N GLY A 175 20.61 18.49 -8.92
CA GLY A 175 20.81 19.22 -7.66
C GLY A 175 20.83 18.26 -6.47
N TRP A 176 21.65 18.58 -5.45
CA TRP A 176 21.74 17.80 -4.22
C TRP A 176 20.54 18.04 -3.30
N VAL A 177 20.08 16.97 -2.69
CA VAL A 177 19.08 16.96 -1.62
C VAL A 177 19.67 16.23 -0.42
N GLU A 178 19.57 16.82 0.76
CA GLU A 178 20.12 16.23 1.98
C GLU A 178 19.41 14.92 2.35
N PRO A 179 20.08 13.97 3.04
CA PRO A 179 19.55 12.62 3.32
C PRO A 179 18.20 12.60 4.03
N ASP A 180 17.96 13.46 5.01
CA ASP A 180 16.68 13.60 5.72
C ASP A 180 15.54 14.07 4.79
N ARG A 181 15.85 14.94 3.85
CA ARG A 181 14.91 15.38 2.82
C ARG A 181 14.72 14.34 1.73
N GLN A 182 15.73 13.51 1.43
CA GLN A 182 15.57 12.36 0.54
C GLN A 182 14.60 11.33 1.12
N GLU A 183 14.69 11.06 2.44
CA GLU A 183 13.75 10.21 3.16
C GLU A 183 12.33 10.79 3.12
N SER A 184 12.17 12.09 3.40
CA SER A 184 10.88 12.77 3.29
C SER A 184 10.32 12.71 1.87
N ALA A 185 11.14 12.89 0.84
CA ALA A 185 10.72 12.80 -0.55
C ALA A 185 10.27 11.37 -0.93
N ALA A 186 10.91 10.34 -0.36
CA ALA A 186 10.48 8.95 -0.57
C ALA A 186 9.11 8.68 0.08
N ILE A 187 8.87 9.19 1.29
CA ILE A 187 7.57 9.12 1.97
C ILE A 187 6.48 9.86 1.16
N ASP A 188 6.78 11.08 0.69
CA ASP A 188 5.85 11.86 -0.13
C ASP A 188 5.52 11.15 -1.46
N SER A 189 6.52 10.55 -2.10
CA SER A 189 6.32 9.75 -3.31
C SER A 189 5.47 8.51 -3.03
N LEU A 190 5.64 7.85 -1.88
CA LEU A 190 4.82 6.72 -1.48
C LEU A 190 3.36 7.14 -1.23
N ASN A 191 3.13 8.20 -0.47
CA ASN A 191 1.79 8.74 -0.25
C ASN A 191 1.11 9.12 -1.57
N LYS A 192 1.85 9.80 -2.46
CA LYS A 192 1.40 10.12 -3.81
C LYS A 192 1.03 8.86 -4.61
N GLY A 193 1.90 7.85 -4.59
CA GLY A 193 1.68 6.59 -5.30
C GLY A 193 0.42 5.86 -4.83
N VAL A 194 0.16 5.83 -3.51
CA VAL A 194 -1.05 5.21 -2.95
C VAL A 194 -2.31 6.04 -3.26
N ASP A 195 -2.25 7.37 -3.21
CA ASP A 195 -3.36 8.24 -3.61
C ASP A 195 -3.72 8.05 -5.10
N ASP A 196 -2.71 7.95 -5.98
CA ASP A 196 -2.91 7.66 -7.40
C ASP A 196 -3.50 6.25 -7.60
N ALA A 197 -3.02 5.24 -6.86
CA ALA A 197 -3.55 3.88 -6.92
C ALA A 197 -5.02 3.81 -6.48
N LEU A 198 -5.40 4.52 -5.40
CA LEU A 198 -6.79 4.64 -4.95
C LEU A 198 -7.66 5.31 -6.00
N ALA A 199 -7.18 6.43 -6.58
CA ALA A 199 -7.89 7.14 -7.63
C ALA A 199 -8.18 6.22 -8.82
N GLU A 200 -7.17 5.51 -9.31
CA GLU A 200 -7.29 4.61 -10.46
C GLU A 200 -8.18 3.40 -10.17
N ALA A 201 -8.10 2.83 -8.96
CA ALA A 201 -8.93 1.68 -8.57
C ALA A 201 -10.42 2.05 -8.41
N VAL A 202 -10.74 3.29 -7.99
CA VAL A 202 -12.11 3.68 -7.62
C VAL A 202 -12.79 4.50 -8.72
N SER A 203 -12.11 5.51 -9.30
CA SER A 203 -12.81 6.51 -10.14
C SER A 203 -11.95 7.23 -11.17
N GLY A 204 -10.64 7.02 -11.17
CA GLY A 204 -9.69 7.76 -12.00
C GLY A 204 -9.35 9.18 -11.51
N ASP A 205 -9.92 9.62 -10.37
CA ASP A 205 -9.71 10.95 -9.80
C ASP A 205 -9.60 10.90 -8.26
N ARG A 206 -8.58 11.56 -7.68
CA ARG A 206 -8.30 11.54 -6.23
C ARG A 206 -9.45 12.12 -5.39
N SER A 207 -10.09 13.21 -5.84
CA SER A 207 -11.17 13.86 -5.10
C SER A 207 -12.39 12.95 -5.04
N LYS A 208 -12.73 12.31 -6.16
CA LYS A 208 -13.83 11.34 -6.24
C LYS A 208 -13.54 10.08 -5.43
N ALA A 209 -12.31 9.58 -5.46
CA ALA A 209 -11.92 8.44 -4.63
C ALA A 209 -12.05 8.76 -3.13
N ARG A 210 -11.65 9.96 -2.72
CA ARG A 210 -11.83 10.44 -1.34
C ARG A 210 -13.29 10.53 -0.95
N GLU A 211 -14.13 11.08 -1.81
CA GLU A 211 -15.59 11.17 -1.59
C GLU A 211 -16.21 9.77 -1.47
N ALA A 212 -15.87 8.85 -2.38
CA ALA A 212 -16.35 7.47 -2.38
C ALA A 212 -15.94 6.70 -1.11
N LEU A 213 -14.76 6.98 -0.56
CA LEU A 213 -14.24 6.35 0.67
C LEU A 213 -14.55 7.12 1.95
N ALA A 214 -15.29 8.22 1.88
CA ALA A 214 -15.65 9.03 3.07
C ALA A 214 -16.43 8.23 4.12
N SER A 215 -17.21 7.24 3.71
CA SER A 215 -17.92 6.31 4.60
C SER A 215 -17.06 5.17 5.14
N GLY A 216 -15.80 5.07 4.71
CA GLY A 216 -14.86 3.98 5.06
C GLY A 216 -14.95 2.74 4.17
N SER A 217 -15.82 2.74 3.15
CA SER A 217 -15.91 1.66 2.17
C SER A 217 -16.57 2.13 0.88
N THR A 218 -16.20 1.49 -0.23
CA THR A 218 -16.86 1.66 -1.53
C THR A 218 -16.89 0.35 -2.30
N ASN A 219 -17.88 0.21 -3.18
CA ASN A 219 -17.96 -0.91 -4.10
C ASN A 219 -17.22 -0.55 -5.40
N ILE A 220 -16.50 -1.52 -5.93
CA ILE A 220 -15.77 -1.39 -7.19
C ILE A 220 -16.28 -2.48 -8.13
N SER A 221 -16.57 -2.12 -9.38
CA SER A 221 -16.90 -3.10 -10.43
C SER A 221 -15.72 -4.07 -10.61
N GLY A 222 -15.99 -5.37 -10.59
CA GLY A 222 -14.97 -6.38 -10.83
C GLY A 222 -14.29 -6.23 -12.18
N LEU A 223 -15.04 -5.80 -13.21
CA LEU A 223 -14.50 -5.49 -14.53
C LEU A 223 -13.50 -4.33 -14.48
N ASP A 224 -13.85 -3.23 -13.81
CA ASP A 224 -12.97 -2.07 -13.69
C ASP A 224 -11.72 -2.41 -12.87
N PHE A 225 -11.88 -3.23 -11.83
CA PHE A 225 -10.77 -3.67 -11.01
C PHE A 225 -9.83 -4.65 -11.73
N ALA A 226 -10.37 -5.56 -12.55
CA ALA A 226 -9.54 -6.43 -13.39
C ALA A 226 -8.73 -5.62 -14.40
N LEU A 227 -9.34 -4.63 -15.05
CA LEU A 227 -8.64 -3.71 -15.95
C LEU A 227 -7.58 -2.87 -15.21
N PHE A 228 -7.89 -2.39 -13.99
CA PHE A 228 -6.94 -1.72 -13.12
C PHE A 228 -5.73 -2.62 -12.83
N LEU A 229 -5.95 -3.85 -12.31
CA LEU A 229 -4.87 -4.79 -12.01
C LEU A 229 -4.00 -5.07 -13.22
N GLY A 230 -4.60 -5.40 -14.36
CA GLY A 230 -3.87 -5.70 -15.59
C GLY A 230 -2.98 -4.54 -16.04
N ASN A 231 -3.48 -3.30 -15.97
CA ASN A 231 -2.70 -2.12 -16.30
C ASN A 231 -1.54 -1.90 -15.31
N GLN A 232 -1.76 -2.11 -14.01
CA GLN A 232 -0.70 -1.97 -13.00
C GLN A 232 0.38 -3.05 -13.13
N LEU A 233 0.01 -4.28 -13.49
CA LEU A 233 0.95 -5.37 -13.76
C LEU A 233 1.84 -5.07 -14.98
N VAL A 234 1.29 -4.51 -16.05
CA VAL A 234 2.09 -4.04 -17.20
C VAL A 234 3.06 -2.94 -16.79
N GLU A 235 2.66 -2.02 -15.90
CA GLU A 235 3.56 -1.00 -15.39
C GLU A 235 4.65 -1.58 -14.48
N ALA A 236 4.29 -2.52 -13.62
CA ALA A 236 5.21 -3.24 -12.74
C ALA A 236 6.24 -4.07 -13.52
N ALA A 237 5.86 -4.60 -14.67
CA ALA A 237 6.74 -5.35 -15.57
C ALA A 237 7.98 -4.54 -16.02
N SER A 238 7.91 -3.20 -16.00
CA SER A 238 9.06 -2.34 -16.35
C SER A 238 10.27 -2.52 -15.43
N PHE A 239 10.10 -3.02 -14.20
CA PHE A 239 11.21 -3.32 -13.29
C PHE A 239 12.06 -4.53 -13.71
N PHE A 240 11.60 -5.31 -14.68
CA PHE A 240 12.30 -6.51 -15.18
C PHE A 240 12.87 -6.33 -16.61
N ASP A 241 12.83 -5.09 -17.14
CA ASP A 241 13.37 -4.77 -18.45
C ASP A 241 14.92 -4.76 -18.46
N ARG A 242 15.51 -4.55 -19.65
CA ARG A 242 16.98 -4.51 -19.84
C ARG A 242 17.67 -3.44 -19.00
N ARG A 243 16.97 -2.35 -18.64
CA ARG A 243 17.55 -1.23 -17.88
C ARG A 243 17.70 -1.58 -16.40
N HIS A 244 16.90 -2.50 -15.89
CA HIS A 244 16.81 -2.86 -14.48
C HIS A 244 17.38 -4.25 -14.15
N GLY A 245 18.19 -4.83 -15.03
CA GLY A 245 18.89 -6.08 -14.75
C GLY A 245 18.28 -7.33 -15.37
N ARG A 246 17.30 -7.16 -16.28
CA ARG A 246 16.68 -8.20 -17.11
C ARG A 246 16.44 -9.54 -16.40
N ASP A 247 15.26 -9.75 -15.89
CA ASP A 247 14.82 -11.04 -15.35
C ASP A 247 13.60 -11.56 -16.15
N PRO A 248 13.84 -12.32 -17.26
CA PRO A 248 12.76 -12.77 -18.12
C PRO A 248 11.74 -13.67 -17.42
N GLN A 249 12.16 -14.41 -16.39
CA GLN A 249 11.28 -15.31 -15.67
C GLN A 249 10.29 -14.52 -14.79
N LYS A 250 10.78 -13.56 -14.03
CA LYS A 250 9.92 -12.68 -13.22
C LYS A 250 9.04 -11.80 -14.09
N LEU A 251 9.57 -11.25 -15.19
CA LEU A 251 8.77 -10.53 -16.17
C LEU A 251 7.61 -11.39 -16.68
N LYS A 252 7.90 -12.64 -17.08
CA LYS A 252 6.89 -13.57 -17.53
C LYS A 252 5.82 -13.80 -16.45
N THR A 253 6.22 -14.04 -15.19
CA THR A 253 5.29 -14.20 -14.07
C THR A 253 4.33 -13.01 -13.96
N VAL A 254 4.86 -11.78 -13.95
CA VAL A 254 4.02 -10.56 -13.85
C VAL A 254 3.09 -10.40 -15.06
N CYS A 255 3.56 -10.72 -16.26
CA CYS A 255 2.75 -10.66 -17.46
C CYS A 255 1.69 -11.77 -17.52
N ASP A 256 1.99 -12.97 -17.05
CA ASP A 256 1.01 -14.06 -16.96
C ASP A 256 -0.18 -13.67 -16.07
N GLU A 257 0.05 -13.02 -14.93
CA GLU A 257 -1.03 -12.47 -14.08
C GLU A 257 -1.78 -11.32 -14.78
N GLY A 258 -1.10 -10.54 -15.62
CA GLY A 258 -1.77 -9.57 -16.50
C GLY A 258 -2.75 -10.23 -17.48
N TYR A 259 -2.40 -11.41 -18.03
CA TYR A 259 -3.31 -12.19 -18.86
C TYR A 259 -4.49 -12.78 -18.07
N GLU A 260 -4.30 -13.20 -16.82
CA GLU A 260 -5.42 -13.61 -15.98
C GLU A 260 -6.40 -12.46 -15.72
N ALA A 261 -5.89 -11.22 -15.57
CA ALA A 261 -6.74 -10.02 -15.48
C ALA A 261 -7.53 -9.76 -16.78
N VAL A 262 -6.91 -9.96 -17.96
CA VAL A 262 -7.61 -9.88 -19.26
C VAL A 262 -8.73 -10.92 -19.32
N LYS A 263 -8.45 -12.18 -18.99
CA LYS A 263 -9.46 -13.27 -18.99
C LYS A 263 -10.63 -13.01 -18.05
N ALA A 264 -10.33 -12.48 -16.84
CA ALA A 264 -11.35 -12.11 -15.88
C ALA A 264 -12.27 -10.99 -16.44
N ALA A 265 -11.67 -9.95 -17.05
CA ALA A 265 -12.40 -8.87 -17.69
C ALA A 265 -13.26 -9.36 -18.86
N GLU A 266 -12.74 -10.24 -19.75
CA GLU A 266 -13.49 -10.86 -20.84
C GLU A 266 -14.67 -11.70 -20.34
N THR A 267 -14.46 -12.41 -19.23
CA THR A 267 -15.52 -13.23 -18.63
C THR A 267 -16.69 -12.36 -18.17
N LEU A 268 -16.40 -11.23 -17.52
CA LEU A 268 -17.42 -10.28 -17.08
C LEU A 268 -18.10 -9.55 -18.25
N LEU A 269 -17.35 -9.22 -19.31
CA LEU A 269 -17.90 -8.61 -20.52
C LEU A 269 -18.87 -9.51 -21.29
N LYS A 270 -18.70 -10.84 -21.23
CA LYS A 270 -19.69 -11.79 -21.80
C LYS A 270 -21.04 -11.71 -21.09
N GLU A 271 -21.04 -11.38 -19.80
CA GLU A 271 -22.27 -11.24 -19.02
C GLU A 271 -22.88 -9.84 -19.13
N THR A 272 -22.03 -8.81 -19.24
CA THR A 272 -22.44 -7.40 -19.34
C THR A 272 -21.60 -6.73 -20.42
N PRO A 273 -22.02 -6.83 -21.71
CA PRO A 273 -21.27 -6.24 -22.83
C PRO A 273 -21.13 -4.72 -22.73
N ASP A 274 -19.88 -4.23 -22.88
CA ASP A 274 -19.53 -2.80 -22.93
C ASP A 274 -18.42 -2.61 -23.98
N LYS A 275 -18.75 -1.95 -25.09
CA LYS A 275 -17.83 -1.75 -26.23
C LYS A 275 -16.60 -0.92 -25.89
N ASP A 276 -16.69 0.02 -24.94
CA ASP A 276 -15.55 0.83 -24.56
C ASP A 276 -14.61 0.06 -23.65
N LYS A 277 -15.15 -0.81 -22.81
CA LYS A 277 -14.37 -1.73 -21.99
C LYS A 277 -13.74 -2.87 -22.84
N GLU A 278 -14.43 -3.37 -23.84
CA GLU A 278 -13.86 -4.31 -24.82
C GLU A 278 -12.58 -3.76 -25.45
N LYS A 279 -12.60 -2.51 -25.94
CA LYS A 279 -11.41 -1.85 -26.47
C LYS A 279 -10.28 -1.67 -25.42
N GLN A 280 -10.64 -1.46 -24.15
CA GLN A 280 -9.65 -1.37 -23.07
C GLN A 280 -8.98 -2.71 -22.84
N VAL A 281 -9.74 -3.81 -22.87
CA VAL A 281 -9.20 -5.18 -22.77
C VAL A 281 -8.27 -5.50 -23.95
N GLU A 282 -8.68 -5.25 -25.19
CA GLU A 282 -7.82 -5.43 -26.38
C GLU A 282 -6.52 -4.64 -26.28
N LYS A 283 -6.60 -3.38 -25.84
CA LYS A 283 -5.42 -2.53 -25.63
C LYS A 283 -4.51 -3.07 -24.54
N LEU A 284 -5.07 -3.56 -23.45
CA LEU A 284 -4.32 -4.17 -22.36
C LEU A 284 -3.59 -5.42 -22.83
N GLU A 285 -4.28 -6.33 -23.52
CA GLU A 285 -3.68 -7.53 -24.10
C GLU A 285 -2.52 -7.19 -25.04
N TYR A 286 -2.71 -6.25 -25.95
CA TYR A 286 -1.64 -5.77 -26.83
C TYR A 286 -0.42 -5.23 -26.07
N ARG A 287 -0.64 -4.49 -24.98
CA ARG A 287 0.45 -3.98 -24.13
C ARG A 287 1.23 -5.12 -23.47
N ILE A 288 0.54 -6.14 -22.94
CA ILE A 288 1.19 -7.33 -22.34
C ILE A 288 2.05 -8.05 -23.39
N GLN A 289 1.49 -8.32 -24.58
CA GLN A 289 2.21 -8.96 -25.68
C GLN A 289 3.46 -8.19 -26.09
N THR A 290 3.35 -6.85 -26.17
CA THR A 290 4.47 -5.98 -26.53
C THR A 290 5.54 -5.98 -25.44
N THR A 291 5.14 -5.98 -24.17
CA THR A 291 6.05 -6.03 -23.03
C THR A 291 6.86 -7.34 -23.03
N LEU A 292 6.23 -8.48 -23.30
CA LEU A 292 6.90 -9.77 -23.42
C LEU A 292 7.86 -9.88 -24.60
N LYS A 293 7.59 -9.20 -25.72
CA LYS A 293 8.47 -9.23 -26.90
C LYS A 293 9.73 -8.40 -26.74
N ASN A 294 9.74 -7.41 -25.84
CA ASN A 294 10.87 -6.50 -25.62
C ASN A 294 11.95 -7.06 -24.67
N VAL A 295 11.90 -8.33 -24.29
CA VAL A 295 12.85 -9.07 -23.47
C VAL A 295 13.75 -9.94 -24.32
#